data_016e1a9bb8393dae0faf0d6d988c4038
#
_entry.id   016e1a9bb8393dae0faf0d6d988c4038
#
_cell.length_a   1.000
_cell.length_b   1.000
_cell.length_c   1.000
_cell.angle_alpha   90.00
_cell.angle_beta   90.00
_cell.angle_gamma   90.00
#
_symmetry.space_group_name_H-M   'P 1'
#
loop_
_entity.id
_entity.type
_entity.pdbx_description
1 polymer ?
#
loop_
_entity_poly.entity_id
_entity_poly.type
_entity_poly.pdbx_seq_one_letter_code
_entity_poly.pdbx_strand_id
1 'polypeptide(L)'
;MKKRTLILCGLLLSISLLAGCQTQEAATADKTQEASDISAEDTQEEDGQASDTDTTDDETEIAEPEDDASSAAPENVSGKAASFEISFEKETGEMKSDDGSISYLQYEFNMPKVTSADNPEAAEQINSYFVQRQEELMADCNEYYEWAKEDYQIRVDVAKENGTEGPTEDTFGYYSSCDYTIMRQDDTVISFQEQSSTYTGGAHGNNIVAGVTFDAKTGQRIQLADLMENEEDGKAEVDQILLEKAQEMQEKSMQEDGYGIFFEEYETYIPDVLTEDSWYLTEDGMTIVSNEYLLAPYAAGATYFDLPYETCDFIKEVYRK
;
A
#
# COMPACT_ATOMS: atom_id res chain seq x y z
N MET A 1 28.40 19.79 40.54
CA MET A 1 26.94 19.87 40.48
C MET A 1 26.54 20.64 39.23
N LYS A 2 26.29 19.98 38.11
CA LYS A 2 25.77 20.60 36.89
C LYS A 2 24.40 19.97 36.60
N LYS A 3 23.35 20.78 36.68
CA LYS A 3 21.98 20.39 36.42
C LYS A 3 21.83 20.17 34.91
N ARG A 4 21.39 18.95 34.50
CA ARG A 4 20.97 18.62 33.14
C ARG A 4 19.47 18.93 33.05
N THR A 5 19.12 19.84 32.17
CA THR A 5 17.75 20.18 31.83
C THR A 5 17.29 19.18 30.73
N LEU A 6 16.34 18.34 31.08
CA LEU A 6 15.62 17.52 30.09
C LEU A 6 14.60 18.44 29.40
N ILE A 7 14.69 18.52 28.07
CA ILE A 7 13.66 19.12 27.24
C ILE A 7 12.78 17.97 26.78
N LEU A 8 11.55 17.94 27.31
CA LEU A 8 10.50 17.03 26.93
C LEU A 8 9.72 17.66 25.75
N CYS A 9 9.94 17.20 24.53
CA CYS A 9 9.06 17.54 23.40
C CYS A 9 7.83 16.65 23.47
N GLY A 10 6.73 17.22 23.94
CA GLY A 10 5.42 16.56 23.92
C GLY A 10 4.74 16.75 22.56
N LEU A 11 4.50 15.68 21.87
CA LEU A 11 3.60 15.64 20.72
C LEU A 11 2.16 15.67 21.25
N LEU A 12 1.44 16.75 20.96
CA LEU A 12 0.01 16.88 21.25
C LEU A 12 -0.79 16.30 20.09
N LEU A 13 -1.29 15.10 20.25
CA LEU A 13 -2.36 14.54 19.41
C LEU A 13 -3.67 15.21 19.81
N SER A 14 -4.24 16.05 18.97
CA SER A 14 -5.55 16.65 19.16
C SER A 14 -6.64 15.73 18.60
N ILE A 15 -7.27 14.95 19.47
CA ILE A 15 -8.49 14.19 19.16
C ILE A 15 -9.69 15.15 19.25
N SER A 16 -10.30 15.49 18.12
CA SER A 16 -11.53 16.25 18.07
C SER A 16 -12.74 15.34 18.21
N LEU A 17 -13.28 15.24 19.43
CA LEU A 17 -14.57 14.64 19.71
C LEU A 17 -15.69 15.61 19.33
N LEU A 18 -16.43 15.31 18.26
CA LEU A 18 -17.70 15.94 17.94
C LEU A 18 -18.82 15.28 18.72
N ALA A 19 -19.25 15.93 19.79
CA ALA A 19 -20.48 15.61 20.50
C ALA A 19 -21.67 16.31 19.81
N GLY A 20 -22.52 15.54 19.14
CA GLY A 20 -23.78 15.99 18.62
C GLY A 20 -24.84 16.05 19.72
N CYS A 21 -25.39 17.22 20.01
CA CYS A 21 -26.54 17.42 20.86
C CYS A 21 -27.85 17.14 20.10
N GLN A 22 -28.65 16.25 20.67
CA GLN A 22 -30.06 16.08 20.34
C GLN A 22 -30.87 17.25 20.88
N THR A 23 -31.80 17.77 20.10
CA THR A 23 -33.05 18.37 20.62
C THR A 23 -34.23 17.80 19.88
N GLN A 24 -35.12 17.30 20.70
CA GLN A 24 -36.38 16.65 20.43
C GLN A 24 -37.47 17.74 20.39
N GLU A 25 -38.30 17.74 19.38
CA GLU A 25 -39.70 18.20 19.55
C GLU A 25 -40.64 17.46 18.61
N ALA A 26 -41.75 17.05 19.21
CA ALA A 26 -42.79 16.23 18.66
C ALA A 26 -43.87 17.06 17.95
N ALA A 27 -44.45 16.52 16.89
CA ALA A 27 -45.84 16.77 16.53
C ALA A 27 -46.45 15.63 15.74
N THR A 28 -47.59 15.21 16.22
CA THR A 28 -48.51 14.16 15.84
C THR A 28 -49.34 14.45 14.59
N ALA A 29 -49.69 13.38 13.84
CA ALA A 29 -50.99 12.98 13.29
C ALA A 29 -50.84 12.20 11.98
N ASP A 30 -51.16 10.96 11.96
CA ASP A 30 -52.43 10.21 11.80
C ASP A 30 -52.80 9.89 10.32
N LYS A 31 -53.13 8.58 10.14
CA LYS A 31 -53.92 7.90 9.06
C LYS A 31 -53.22 7.64 7.72
N THR A 32 -53.32 6.54 7.06
CA THR A 32 -54.12 5.28 7.08
C THR A 32 -53.55 4.35 6.05
N GLN A 33 -53.33 3.10 6.40
CA GLN A 33 -53.69 1.85 5.76
C GLN A 33 -53.93 1.81 4.21
N GLU A 34 -53.19 0.96 3.53
CA GLU A 34 -53.77 -0.13 2.74
C GLU A 34 -52.71 -1.18 2.36
N ALA A 35 -53.10 -2.40 2.72
CA ALA A 35 -52.39 -3.63 2.36
C ALA A 35 -52.91 -4.10 0.98
N SER A 36 -52.02 -4.70 0.18
CA SER A 36 -52.48 -5.67 -0.80
C SER A 36 -51.45 -6.80 -0.95
N ASP A 37 -51.86 -7.94 -0.40
CA ASP A 37 -51.41 -9.28 -0.73
C ASP A 37 -51.53 -9.52 -2.23
N ILE A 38 -50.54 -10.17 -2.84
CA ILE A 38 -50.77 -11.11 -3.94
C ILE A 38 -49.79 -12.29 -3.78
N SER A 39 -50.45 -13.42 -3.64
CA SER A 39 -50.06 -14.81 -3.47
C SER A 39 -49.13 -15.39 -4.54
N ALA A 40 -48.40 -16.40 -4.07
CA ALA A 40 -47.72 -17.43 -4.83
C ALA A 40 -48.66 -18.21 -5.78
N GLU A 41 -48.13 -18.58 -6.92
CA GLU A 41 -48.64 -19.76 -7.66
C GLU A 41 -47.44 -20.55 -8.26
N ASP A 42 -47.49 -21.77 -7.86
CA ASP A 42 -46.79 -23.01 -8.14
C ASP A 42 -47.13 -23.49 -9.54
N THR A 43 -46.16 -23.97 -10.33
CA THR A 43 -46.41 -24.97 -11.38
C THR A 43 -45.23 -25.87 -11.63
N GLN A 44 -45.54 -27.14 -11.53
CA GLN A 44 -44.77 -28.37 -11.59
C GLN A 44 -44.22 -28.68 -13.00
N GLU A 45 -43.09 -29.41 -12.95
CA GLU A 45 -42.67 -30.61 -13.70
C GLU A 45 -43.18 -30.84 -15.13
N GLU A 46 -42.26 -31.12 -16.04
CA GLU A 46 -42.38 -32.30 -16.94
C GLU A 46 -41.02 -32.87 -17.34
N ASP A 47 -41.00 -34.17 -17.29
CA ASP A 47 -40.04 -35.22 -17.50
C ASP A 47 -39.76 -35.45 -19.00
N GLY A 48 -38.55 -35.86 -19.40
CA GLY A 48 -38.26 -36.20 -20.81
C GLY A 48 -36.89 -36.84 -21.01
N GLN A 49 -36.79 -38.04 -20.67
CA GLN A 49 -36.10 -39.28 -20.99
C GLN A 49 -35.13 -39.30 -22.17
N ALA A 50 -33.89 -39.70 -21.86
CA ALA A 50 -32.89 -40.60 -22.48
C ALA A 50 -32.78 -40.75 -24.01
N SER A 51 -31.53 -40.66 -24.50
CA SER A 51 -30.99 -41.56 -25.51
C SER A 51 -29.47 -41.65 -25.41
N ASP A 52 -29.00 -42.88 -25.17
CA ASP A 52 -27.61 -43.36 -25.28
C ASP A 52 -27.06 -43.19 -26.70
N THR A 53 -25.78 -42.83 -26.81
CA THR A 53 -24.80 -43.45 -27.75
C THR A 53 -23.38 -43.04 -27.37
N ASP A 54 -22.66 -43.92 -26.81
CA ASP A 54 -21.42 -44.65 -27.10
C ASP A 54 -20.23 -43.88 -27.73
N THR A 55 -19.11 -43.98 -26.97
CA THR A 55 -17.69 -44.02 -27.33
C THR A 55 -17.03 -42.88 -28.11
N THR A 56 -16.06 -42.20 -27.49
CA THR A 56 -14.61 -42.49 -27.70
C THR A 56 -13.77 -41.71 -26.68
N ASP A 57 -12.82 -42.42 -26.09
CA ASP A 57 -11.70 -41.88 -25.32
C ASP A 57 -10.93 -40.84 -26.15
N ASP A 58 -10.79 -39.63 -25.61
CA ASP A 58 -9.68 -38.75 -25.94
C ASP A 58 -9.22 -38.10 -24.62
N GLU A 59 -8.11 -38.62 -24.10
CA GLU A 59 -7.39 -38.04 -22.99
C GLU A 59 -6.84 -36.67 -23.41
N THR A 60 -7.59 -35.62 -23.15
CA THR A 60 -7.06 -34.28 -23.20
C THR A 60 -6.59 -33.93 -21.80
N GLU A 61 -5.29 -34.08 -21.61
CA GLU A 61 -4.47 -33.53 -20.53
C GLU A 61 -4.84 -32.05 -20.37
N ILE A 62 -5.57 -31.75 -19.28
CA ILE A 62 -5.84 -30.38 -18.88
C ILE A 62 -4.54 -29.83 -18.30
N ALA A 63 -3.81 -29.10 -19.13
CA ALA A 63 -2.70 -28.27 -18.67
C ALA A 63 -3.28 -27.24 -17.67
N GLU A 64 -2.81 -27.30 -16.44
CA GLU A 64 -2.96 -26.25 -15.47
C GLU A 64 -2.41 -24.95 -16.06
N PRO A 65 -3.07 -23.79 -15.91
CA PRO A 65 -2.46 -22.53 -16.27
C PRO A 65 -1.27 -22.30 -15.34
N GLU A 66 -0.08 -22.39 -15.88
CA GLU A 66 1.11 -21.90 -15.22
C GLU A 66 0.89 -20.40 -14.94
N ASP A 67 0.83 -20.06 -13.68
CA ASP A 67 0.88 -18.70 -13.16
C ASP A 67 2.28 -18.13 -13.47
N ASP A 68 2.47 -17.66 -14.70
CA ASP A 68 3.65 -16.88 -15.10
C ASP A 68 3.35 -15.38 -14.93
N ALA A 69 3.04 -14.99 -13.70
CA ALA A 69 3.21 -13.64 -13.25
C ALA A 69 4.66 -13.49 -12.74
N SER A 70 5.62 -13.75 -13.63
CA SER A 70 6.97 -13.24 -13.46
C SER A 70 6.91 -11.72 -13.63
N SER A 71 6.57 -11.01 -12.54
CA SER A 71 6.99 -9.64 -12.32
C SER A 71 8.52 -9.67 -12.30
N ALA A 72 9.13 -9.48 -13.46
CA ALA A 72 10.55 -9.22 -13.55
C ALA A 72 10.80 -7.95 -12.76
N ALA A 73 11.43 -8.07 -11.59
CA ALA A 73 12.07 -6.95 -10.94
C ALA A 73 12.93 -6.24 -12.00
N PRO A 74 12.88 -4.91 -12.11
CA PRO A 74 13.70 -4.20 -13.07
C PRO A 74 15.17 -4.55 -12.81
N GLU A 75 15.84 -5.03 -13.83
CA GLU A 75 17.27 -5.33 -13.77
C GLU A 75 17.98 -4.06 -13.33
N ASN A 76 18.76 -4.15 -12.27
CA ASN A 76 19.63 -3.12 -11.73
C ASN A 76 20.40 -2.47 -12.87
N VAL A 77 19.98 -1.31 -13.35
CA VAL A 77 20.69 -0.52 -14.33
C VAL A 77 21.86 0.14 -13.59
N SER A 78 22.99 -0.54 -13.59
CA SER A 78 24.26 -0.04 -13.08
C SER A 78 24.75 1.13 -13.94
N GLY A 79 24.17 2.29 -13.78
CA GLY A 79 24.78 3.56 -14.12
C GLY A 79 25.90 3.81 -13.09
N LYS A 80 27.11 4.09 -13.54
CA LYS A 80 28.25 4.39 -12.68
C LYS A 80 28.05 5.76 -12.04
N ALA A 81 27.21 5.81 -11.01
CA ALA A 81 27.11 6.96 -10.14
C ALA A 81 28.34 7.05 -9.26
N ALA A 82 28.82 8.26 -9.06
CA ALA A 82 29.97 8.53 -8.23
C ALA A 82 29.70 8.01 -6.80
N SER A 83 30.64 7.23 -6.32
CA SER A 83 30.96 6.95 -4.92
C SER A 83 29.99 6.21 -4.00
N PHE A 84 28.74 5.92 -4.33
CA PHE A 84 27.84 5.16 -3.47
C PHE A 84 27.71 3.70 -3.94
N GLU A 85 27.91 2.77 -3.00
CA GLU A 85 27.58 1.35 -3.17
C GLU A 85 26.37 1.05 -2.28
N ILE A 86 25.33 0.46 -2.87
CA ILE A 86 24.09 0.12 -2.17
C ILE A 86 23.95 -1.40 -2.19
N SER A 87 23.76 -1.96 -1.03
CA SER A 87 23.42 -3.37 -0.80
C SER A 87 22.14 -3.45 0.02
N PHE A 88 21.57 -4.64 0.13
CA PHE A 88 20.36 -4.86 0.90
C PHE A 88 20.64 -5.87 2.00
N GLU A 89 20.25 -5.54 3.23
CA GLU A 89 20.36 -6.41 4.39
C GLU A 89 18.97 -6.95 4.72
N LYS A 90 18.81 -8.28 4.58
CA LYS A 90 17.56 -8.97 4.84
C LYS A 90 17.46 -9.37 6.30
N GLU A 91 16.38 -8.95 6.96
CA GLU A 91 15.98 -9.41 8.28
C GLU A 91 14.65 -10.16 8.19
N THR A 92 14.60 -11.35 8.78
CA THR A 92 13.38 -12.16 8.89
C THR A 92 13.17 -12.63 10.30
N GLY A 93 11.93 -12.75 10.72
CA GLY A 93 11.63 -13.29 12.03
C GLY A 93 10.19 -13.77 12.19
N GLU A 94 9.95 -14.40 13.32
CA GLU A 94 8.65 -14.89 13.75
C GLU A 94 8.41 -14.52 15.20
N MET A 95 7.21 -14.06 15.51
CA MET A 95 6.72 -13.82 16.86
C MET A 95 5.69 -14.89 17.22
N LYS A 96 6.07 -15.76 18.19
CA LYS A 96 5.32 -16.99 18.51
C LYS A 96 4.62 -16.90 19.87
N SER A 97 3.71 -17.87 20.09
CA SER A 97 3.17 -18.17 21.42
C SER A 97 4.28 -18.58 22.38
N ASP A 98 4.01 -18.49 23.70
CA ASP A 98 5.01 -18.82 24.75
C ASP A 98 5.53 -20.27 24.67
N ASP A 99 4.70 -21.19 24.19
CA ASP A 99 5.06 -22.60 23.98
C ASP A 99 5.64 -22.87 22.59
N GLY A 100 5.70 -21.86 21.72
CA GLY A 100 6.24 -21.92 20.36
C GLY A 100 5.35 -22.67 19.36
N SER A 101 4.11 -23.05 19.75
CA SER A 101 3.23 -23.87 18.90
C SER A 101 2.47 -23.08 17.83
N ILE A 102 2.33 -21.76 17.99
CA ILE A 102 1.63 -20.89 17.05
C ILE A 102 2.53 -19.74 16.65
N SER A 103 2.68 -19.52 15.35
CA SER A 103 3.28 -18.31 14.78
C SER A 103 2.19 -17.25 14.66
N TYR A 104 2.25 -16.21 15.49
CA TYR A 104 1.27 -15.14 15.47
C TYR A 104 1.57 -14.13 14.36
N LEU A 105 2.86 -13.83 14.14
CA LEU A 105 3.33 -12.89 13.12
C LEU A 105 4.63 -13.36 12.53
N GLN A 106 4.75 -13.24 11.22
CA GLN A 106 6.00 -13.39 10.48
C GLN A 106 6.38 -12.04 9.87
N TYR A 107 7.68 -11.73 9.81
CA TYR A 107 8.12 -10.51 9.14
C TYR A 107 9.37 -10.74 8.30
N GLU A 108 9.47 -9.93 7.25
CA GLU A 108 10.61 -9.91 6.33
C GLU A 108 10.88 -8.48 5.88
N PHE A 109 12.06 -7.95 6.21
CA PHE A 109 12.50 -6.61 5.80
C PHE A 109 13.79 -6.71 5.02
N ASN A 110 13.86 -6.07 3.87
CA ASN A 110 15.03 -6.02 3.00
C ASN A 110 15.53 -4.58 2.91
N MET A 111 16.28 -4.16 3.92
CA MET A 111 16.64 -2.76 4.15
C MET A 111 17.88 -2.35 3.37
N PRO A 112 17.88 -1.15 2.72
CA PRO A 112 19.07 -0.62 2.05
C PRO A 112 20.21 -0.35 3.02
N LYS A 113 21.42 -0.67 2.57
CA LYS A 113 22.68 -0.32 3.22
C LYS A 113 23.56 0.43 2.26
N VAL A 114 23.80 1.69 2.55
CA VAL A 114 24.57 2.61 1.70
C VAL A 114 25.98 2.77 2.24
N THR A 115 26.98 2.68 1.37
CA THR A 115 28.37 2.98 1.69
C THR A 115 28.97 3.94 0.65
N SER A 116 29.93 4.76 1.08
CA SER A 116 30.65 5.63 0.18
C SER A 116 32.07 5.87 0.72
N ALA A 117 33.07 5.70 -0.15
CA ALA A 117 34.44 6.01 0.19
C ALA A 117 34.72 7.53 0.12
N ASP A 118 34.03 8.22 -0.77
CA ASP A 118 34.24 9.64 -1.05
C ASP A 118 33.34 10.54 -0.21
N ASN A 119 32.19 10.03 0.24
CA ASN A 119 31.22 10.78 1.05
C ASN A 119 30.60 9.90 2.15
N PRO A 120 31.38 9.46 3.15
CA PRO A 120 30.89 8.60 4.22
C PRO A 120 29.83 9.27 5.11
N GLU A 121 29.87 10.62 5.27
CA GLU A 121 28.92 11.36 6.07
C GLU A 121 27.51 11.33 5.46
N ALA A 122 27.38 11.48 4.14
CA ALA A 122 26.10 11.35 3.45
C ALA A 122 25.58 9.91 3.53
N ALA A 123 26.46 8.91 3.36
CA ALA A 123 26.06 7.51 3.49
C ALA A 123 25.53 7.19 4.92
N GLU A 124 26.17 7.72 5.96
CA GLU A 124 25.73 7.58 7.34
C GLU A 124 24.35 8.25 7.58
N GLN A 125 24.14 9.43 7.00
CA GLN A 125 22.86 10.14 7.11
C GLN A 125 21.72 9.35 6.43
N ILE A 126 21.95 8.79 5.23
CA ILE A 126 20.99 7.94 4.53
C ILE A 126 20.70 6.67 5.36
N ASN A 127 21.74 5.99 5.84
CA ASN A 127 21.56 4.81 6.68
C ASN A 127 20.78 5.10 7.97
N SER A 128 20.94 6.29 8.56
CA SER A 128 20.18 6.68 9.74
C SER A 128 18.68 6.73 9.50
N TYR A 129 18.25 7.14 8.30
CA TYR A 129 16.85 7.08 7.89
C TYR A 129 16.35 5.62 7.86
N PHE A 130 17.10 4.72 7.21
CA PHE A 130 16.68 3.32 7.09
C PHE A 130 16.69 2.59 8.44
N VAL A 131 17.61 2.90 9.33
CA VAL A 131 17.60 2.37 10.71
C VAL A 131 16.35 2.83 11.46
N GLN A 132 16.00 4.11 11.37
CA GLN A 132 14.78 4.62 12.00
C GLN A 132 13.53 3.95 11.38
N ARG A 133 13.48 3.81 10.06
CA ARG A 133 12.36 3.17 9.38
C ARG A 133 12.20 1.70 9.80
N GLN A 134 13.30 0.98 9.95
CA GLN A 134 13.29 -0.40 10.46
C GLN A 134 12.79 -0.48 11.90
N GLU A 135 13.16 0.48 12.76
CA GLU A 135 12.65 0.57 14.13
C GLU A 135 11.12 0.82 14.15
N GLU A 136 10.60 1.66 13.23
CA GLU A 136 9.17 1.89 13.05
C GLU A 136 8.45 0.61 12.60
N LEU A 137 8.95 -0.08 11.58
CA LEU A 137 8.40 -1.36 11.12
C LEU A 137 8.37 -2.43 12.22
N MET A 138 9.40 -2.49 13.05
CA MET A 138 9.44 -3.40 14.20
C MET A 138 8.47 -3.00 15.30
N ALA A 139 8.24 -1.70 15.49
CA ALA A 139 7.21 -1.23 16.43
C ALA A 139 5.80 -1.63 15.96
N ASP A 140 5.51 -1.49 14.66
CA ASP A 140 4.26 -1.95 14.05
C ASP A 140 4.11 -3.48 14.20
N CYS A 141 5.18 -4.26 13.99
CA CYS A 141 5.17 -5.70 14.21
C CYS A 141 4.82 -6.08 15.65
N ASN A 142 5.30 -5.33 16.65
CA ASN A 142 4.94 -5.58 18.04
C ASN A 142 3.45 -5.32 18.30
N GLU A 143 2.87 -4.31 17.67
CA GLU A 143 1.43 -4.02 17.76
C GLU A 143 0.61 -5.12 17.08
N TYR A 144 0.99 -5.52 15.85
CA TYR A 144 0.34 -6.60 15.11
C TYR A 144 0.42 -7.94 15.84
N TYR A 145 1.51 -8.21 16.52
CA TYR A 145 1.66 -9.40 17.36
C TYR A 145 0.62 -9.43 18.49
N GLU A 146 0.38 -8.31 19.18
CA GLU A 146 -0.65 -8.26 20.22
C GLU A 146 -2.06 -8.42 19.64
N TRP A 147 -2.35 -7.82 18.49
CA TRP A 147 -3.63 -8.05 17.78
C TRP A 147 -3.80 -9.49 17.34
N ALA A 148 -2.76 -10.12 16.82
CA ALA A 148 -2.79 -11.51 16.40
C ALA A 148 -3.10 -12.46 17.57
N LYS A 149 -2.56 -12.20 18.76
CA LYS A 149 -2.85 -12.98 19.97
C LYS A 149 -4.34 -12.88 20.36
N GLU A 150 -4.88 -11.67 20.32
CA GLU A 150 -6.29 -11.44 20.64
C GLU A 150 -7.21 -12.11 19.60
N ASP A 151 -6.93 -11.94 18.30
CA ASP A 151 -7.70 -12.56 17.20
C ASP A 151 -7.64 -14.10 17.28
N TYR A 152 -6.46 -14.67 17.54
CA TYR A 152 -6.30 -16.11 17.74
C TYR A 152 -7.19 -16.63 18.87
N GLN A 153 -7.19 -15.93 20.02
CA GLN A 153 -7.99 -16.33 21.16
C GLN A 153 -9.50 -16.27 20.86
N ILE A 154 -9.95 -15.21 20.18
CA ILE A 154 -11.33 -15.07 19.72
C ILE A 154 -11.72 -16.24 18.82
N ARG A 155 -10.90 -16.59 17.83
CA ARG A 155 -11.17 -17.72 16.92
C ARG A 155 -11.21 -19.06 17.63
N VAL A 156 -10.34 -19.27 18.63
CA VAL A 156 -10.37 -20.47 19.48
C VAL A 156 -11.68 -20.56 20.27
N ASP A 157 -12.14 -19.47 20.84
CA ASP A 157 -13.37 -19.46 21.66
C ASP A 157 -14.62 -19.64 20.78
N VAL A 158 -14.68 -19.01 19.61
CA VAL A 158 -15.74 -19.21 18.61
C VAL A 158 -15.79 -20.68 18.13
N ALA A 159 -14.63 -21.28 17.87
CA ALA A 159 -14.57 -22.68 17.47
C ALA A 159 -15.10 -23.62 18.56
N LYS A 160 -14.74 -23.38 19.82
CA LYS A 160 -15.29 -24.14 20.97
C LYS A 160 -16.79 -24.02 21.10
N GLU A 161 -17.34 -22.81 20.97
CA GLU A 161 -18.79 -22.55 21.06
C GLU A 161 -19.56 -23.28 19.95
N ASN A 162 -18.97 -23.29 18.73
CA ASN A 162 -19.59 -23.93 17.56
C ASN A 162 -19.30 -25.43 17.45
N GLY A 163 -18.40 -25.99 18.28
CA GLY A 163 -17.98 -27.39 18.21
C GLY A 163 -17.18 -27.70 16.94
N THR A 164 -16.46 -26.71 16.41
CA THR A 164 -15.56 -26.84 15.25
C THR A 164 -14.09 -26.86 15.68
N GLU A 165 -13.20 -27.22 14.75
CA GLU A 165 -11.76 -27.11 14.97
C GLU A 165 -11.34 -25.64 15.04
N GLY A 166 -10.44 -25.33 15.98
CA GLY A 166 -9.86 -23.99 16.12
C GLY A 166 -8.78 -23.71 15.06
N PRO A 167 -8.25 -22.48 15.05
CA PRO A 167 -7.16 -22.12 14.16
C PRO A 167 -5.91 -22.94 14.48
N THR A 168 -5.13 -23.26 13.43
CA THR A 168 -3.85 -23.95 13.50
C THR A 168 -2.74 -23.08 12.97
N GLU A 169 -1.48 -23.49 13.10
CA GLU A 169 -0.32 -22.81 12.51
C GLU A 169 -0.49 -22.59 10.99
N ASP A 170 -1.08 -23.55 10.29
CA ASP A 170 -1.31 -23.46 8.83
C ASP A 170 -2.48 -22.55 8.43
N THR A 171 -3.37 -22.22 9.36
CA THR A 171 -4.61 -21.48 9.08
C THR A 171 -4.69 -20.12 9.76
N PHE A 172 -3.66 -19.76 10.52
CA PHE A 172 -3.57 -18.50 11.25
C PHE A 172 -2.16 -17.93 11.13
N GLY A 173 -2.06 -16.64 10.98
CA GLY A 173 -0.82 -15.89 11.00
C GLY A 173 -1.00 -14.52 10.38
N TYR A 174 -0.39 -13.53 11.00
CA TYR A 174 -0.22 -12.21 10.41
C TYR A 174 1.15 -12.15 9.73
N TYR A 175 1.32 -11.23 8.81
CA TYR A 175 2.65 -10.94 8.27
C TYR A 175 2.88 -9.44 8.04
N SER A 176 4.16 -9.07 8.01
CA SER A 176 4.62 -7.74 7.62
C SER A 176 5.88 -7.87 6.78
N SER A 177 5.94 -7.17 5.66
CA SER A 177 7.14 -7.12 4.82
C SER A 177 7.42 -5.71 4.33
N CYS A 178 8.71 -5.44 4.06
CA CYS A 178 9.15 -4.19 3.47
C CYS A 178 10.34 -4.45 2.55
N ASP A 179 10.27 -3.95 1.33
CA ASP A 179 11.30 -4.08 0.30
C ASP A 179 11.59 -2.72 -0.33
N TYR A 180 12.79 -2.56 -0.87
CA TYR A 180 13.21 -1.34 -1.54
C TYR A 180 13.79 -1.63 -2.91
N THR A 181 13.48 -0.76 -3.86
CA THR A 181 14.07 -0.73 -5.20
C THR A 181 14.76 0.60 -5.44
N ILE A 182 15.98 0.57 -5.98
CA ILE A 182 16.68 1.79 -6.39
C ILE A 182 16.07 2.27 -7.69
N MET A 183 15.50 3.48 -7.69
CA MET A 183 14.82 4.05 -8.85
C MET A 183 15.72 5.03 -9.62
N ARG A 184 16.61 5.73 -8.91
CA ARG A 184 17.64 6.60 -9.50
C ARG A 184 18.81 6.72 -8.55
N GLN A 185 20.03 6.69 -9.11
CA GLN A 185 21.27 6.89 -8.37
C GLN A 185 22.28 7.62 -9.23
N ASP A 186 22.60 8.86 -8.86
CA ASP A 186 23.60 9.67 -9.54
C ASP A 186 24.30 10.65 -8.58
N ASP A 187 25.05 11.64 -9.11
CA ASP A 187 25.80 12.62 -8.31
C ASP A 187 24.89 13.63 -7.58
N THR A 188 23.61 13.65 -7.92
CA THR A 188 22.64 14.60 -7.40
C THR A 188 21.70 13.96 -6.40
N VAL A 189 21.14 12.77 -6.71
CA VAL A 189 20.15 12.11 -5.88
C VAL A 189 20.37 10.59 -5.79
N ILE A 190 19.87 10.01 -4.69
CA ILE A 190 19.65 8.59 -4.52
C ILE A 190 18.18 8.43 -4.16
N SER A 191 17.41 7.80 -5.03
CA SER A 191 15.96 7.67 -4.92
C SER A 191 15.54 6.21 -4.86
N PHE A 192 14.65 5.90 -3.94
CA PHE A 192 14.13 4.55 -3.72
C PHE A 192 12.60 4.56 -3.80
N GLN A 193 12.06 3.45 -4.29
CA GLN A 193 10.71 3.04 -4.04
C GLN A 193 10.72 2.07 -2.85
N GLU A 194 9.88 2.32 -1.84
CA GLU A 194 9.56 1.38 -0.76
C GLU A 194 8.26 0.65 -1.13
N GLN A 195 8.22 -0.64 -0.94
CA GLN A 195 7.03 -1.45 -1.04
C GLN A 195 6.84 -2.22 0.27
N SER A 196 5.79 -1.91 1.00
CA SER A 196 5.44 -2.61 2.23
C SER A 196 4.09 -3.34 2.08
N SER A 197 4.00 -4.51 2.70
CA SER A 197 2.80 -5.34 2.69
C SER A 197 2.53 -5.86 4.08
N THR A 198 1.29 -5.78 4.53
CA THR A 198 0.85 -6.30 5.82
C THR A 198 -0.43 -7.11 5.68
N TYR A 199 -0.55 -8.17 6.46
CA TYR A 199 -1.79 -8.91 6.64
C TYR A 199 -2.05 -9.09 8.12
N THR A 200 -3.14 -8.51 8.57
CA THR A 200 -3.60 -8.57 9.96
C THR A 200 -4.98 -9.21 10.08
N GLY A 201 -5.25 -10.16 9.19
CA GLY A 201 -6.54 -10.84 9.10
C GLY A 201 -7.48 -10.20 8.08
N GLY A 202 -8.63 -10.81 7.88
CA GLY A 202 -9.63 -10.33 6.92
C GLY A 202 -9.50 -10.97 5.54
N ALA A 203 -10.08 -10.31 4.52
CA ALA A 203 -10.17 -10.85 3.17
C ALA A 203 -8.88 -10.69 2.35
N HIS A 204 -8.07 -9.69 2.65
CA HIS A 204 -6.82 -9.37 1.95
C HIS A 204 -5.87 -8.59 2.86
N GLY A 205 -4.61 -8.49 2.44
CA GLY A 205 -3.61 -7.62 3.06
C GLY A 205 -3.78 -6.15 2.70
N ASN A 206 -2.85 -5.33 3.17
CA ASN A 206 -2.69 -3.93 2.80
C ASN A 206 -1.32 -3.76 2.16
N ASN A 207 -1.26 -3.15 0.96
CA ASN A 207 -0.02 -2.90 0.25
C ASN A 207 0.16 -1.39 0.11
N ILE A 208 1.34 -0.91 0.47
CA ILE A 208 1.69 0.50 0.37
C ILE A 208 2.97 0.64 -0.45
N VAL A 209 2.91 1.51 -1.44
CA VAL A 209 4.08 1.96 -2.18
C VAL A 209 4.38 3.38 -1.76
N ALA A 210 5.61 3.61 -1.36
CA ALA A 210 6.10 4.93 -0.98
C ALA A 210 7.40 5.26 -1.71
N GLY A 211 7.80 6.51 -1.68
CA GLY A 211 9.06 6.97 -2.23
C GLY A 211 9.92 7.69 -1.20
N VAL A 212 11.22 7.54 -1.31
CA VAL A 212 12.18 8.34 -0.56
C VAL A 212 13.35 8.72 -1.44
N THR A 213 13.68 10.00 -1.47
CA THR A 213 14.76 10.56 -2.28
C THR A 213 15.71 11.36 -1.40
N PHE A 214 17.00 11.11 -1.56
CA PHE A 214 18.06 11.77 -0.79
C PHE A 214 18.94 12.61 -1.71
N ASP A 215 19.39 13.76 -1.22
CA ASP A 215 20.46 14.54 -1.82
C ASP A 215 21.78 13.77 -1.69
N ALA A 216 22.42 13.45 -2.81
CA ALA A 216 23.64 12.63 -2.83
C ALA A 216 24.85 13.31 -2.17
N LYS A 217 24.84 14.63 -1.98
CA LYS A 217 25.94 15.37 -1.37
C LYS A 217 25.83 15.41 0.14
N THR A 218 24.62 15.54 0.66
CA THR A 218 24.36 15.73 2.10
C THR A 218 23.80 14.48 2.77
N GLY A 219 23.21 13.56 2.03
CA GLY A 219 22.47 12.41 2.53
C GLY A 219 21.13 12.78 3.17
N GLN A 220 20.70 14.04 3.10
CA GLN A 220 19.42 14.47 3.64
C GLN A 220 18.28 14.08 2.70
N ARG A 221 17.15 13.69 3.30
CA ARG A 221 15.92 13.45 2.54
C ARG A 221 15.45 14.75 1.88
N ILE A 222 15.15 14.68 0.59
CA ILE A 222 14.57 15.78 -0.17
C ILE A 222 13.06 15.79 0.10
N GLN A 223 12.55 16.94 0.55
CA GLN A 223 11.13 17.18 0.74
C GLN A 223 10.56 17.89 -0.51
N LEU A 224 9.23 17.94 -0.66
CA LEU A 224 8.59 18.66 -1.78
C LEU A 224 9.02 20.13 -1.87
N ALA A 225 9.19 20.79 -0.72
CA ALA A 225 9.69 22.17 -0.65
C ALA A 225 11.14 22.31 -1.15
N ASP A 226 11.96 21.25 -1.00
CA ASP A 226 13.34 21.24 -1.51
C ASP A 226 13.39 20.88 -2.99
N LEU A 227 12.46 20.04 -3.45
CA LEU A 227 12.37 19.56 -4.83
C LEU A 227 11.83 20.65 -5.78
N MET A 228 10.79 21.37 -5.35
CA MET A 228 10.03 22.29 -6.20
C MET A 228 10.57 23.72 -6.17
N GLU A 229 10.50 24.42 -7.31
CA GLU A 229 10.82 25.87 -7.37
C GLU A 229 9.91 26.71 -6.45
N ASN A 230 8.63 26.36 -6.44
CA ASN A 230 7.59 26.87 -5.52
C ASN A 230 6.68 25.71 -5.19
N GLU A 231 6.56 25.36 -3.92
CA GLU A 231 5.80 24.19 -3.49
C GLU A 231 4.29 24.33 -3.77
N GLU A 232 3.69 25.50 -3.51
CA GLU A 232 2.26 25.72 -3.72
C GLU A 232 1.90 25.66 -5.21
N ASP A 233 2.64 26.40 -6.04
CA ASP A 233 2.44 26.40 -7.49
C ASP A 233 2.73 25.02 -8.10
N GLY A 234 3.81 24.37 -7.65
CA GLY A 234 4.20 23.03 -8.11
C GLY A 234 3.16 21.95 -7.79
N LYS A 235 2.59 21.95 -6.58
CA LYS A 235 1.50 21.06 -6.22
C LYS A 235 0.26 21.28 -7.09
N ALA A 236 -0.10 22.54 -7.33
CA ALA A 236 -1.24 22.85 -8.19
C ALA A 236 -1.03 22.39 -9.66
N GLU A 237 0.19 22.50 -10.17
CA GLU A 237 0.54 22.00 -11.50
C GLU A 237 0.51 20.46 -11.54
N VAL A 238 1.05 19.78 -10.52
CA VAL A 238 0.96 18.32 -10.38
C VAL A 238 -0.49 17.86 -10.34
N ASP A 239 -1.35 18.48 -9.54
CA ASP A 239 -2.77 18.12 -9.45
C ASP A 239 -3.45 18.17 -10.83
N GLN A 240 -3.13 19.17 -11.64
CA GLN A 240 -3.68 19.27 -13.00
C GLN A 240 -3.16 18.12 -13.89
N ILE A 241 -1.85 17.82 -13.84
CA ILE A 241 -1.26 16.73 -14.61
C ILE A 241 -1.86 15.39 -14.20
N LEU A 242 -2.00 15.15 -12.89
CA LEU A 242 -2.58 13.91 -12.36
C LEU A 242 -4.03 13.75 -12.78
N LEU A 243 -4.82 14.83 -12.75
CA LEU A 243 -6.21 14.80 -13.20
C LEU A 243 -6.32 14.42 -14.68
N GLU A 244 -5.51 15.06 -15.55
CA GLU A 244 -5.49 14.75 -16.99
C GLU A 244 -5.12 13.29 -17.25
N LYS A 245 -4.05 12.78 -16.60
CA LYS A 245 -3.64 11.38 -16.73
C LYS A 245 -4.67 10.39 -16.19
N ALA A 246 -5.29 10.69 -15.05
CA ALA A 246 -6.34 9.84 -14.49
C ALA A 246 -7.58 9.78 -15.41
N GLN A 247 -7.96 10.89 -16.02
CA GLN A 247 -9.04 10.92 -17.02
C GLN A 247 -8.71 10.08 -18.24
N GLU A 248 -7.48 10.18 -18.78
CA GLU A 248 -7.02 9.35 -19.89
C GLU A 248 -7.05 7.84 -19.55
N MET A 249 -6.58 7.47 -18.33
CA MET A 249 -6.61 6.09 -17.86
C MET A 249 -8.05 5.57 -17.71
N GLN A 250 -8.94 6.38 -17.16
CA GLN A 250 -10.36 6.07 -16.99
C GLN A 250 -11.06 5.85 -18.33
N GLU A 251 -10.84 6.77 -19.29
CA GLU A 251 -11.39 6.66 -20.63
C GLU A 251 -10.88 5.42 -21.37
N LYS A 252 -9.60 5.13 -21.25
CA LYS A 252 -8.99 3.96 -21.86
C LYS A 252 -9.60 2.67 -21.31
N SER A 253 -9.71 2.51 -20.00
CA SER A 253 -10.32 1.36 -19.36
C SER A 253 -11.80 1.20 -19.75
N MET A 254 -12.56 2.30 -19.80
CA MET A 254 -13.94 2.28 -20.27
C MET A 254 -14.08 1.79 -21.72
N GLN A 255 -13.10 2.11 -22.58
CA GLN A 255 -13.11 1.67 -23.99
C GLN A 255 -12.67 0.21 -24.15
N GLU A 256 -11.67 -0.23 -23.38
CA GLU A 256 -11.07 -1.56 -23.51
C GLU A 256 -11.87 -2.61 -22.71
N ASP A 257 -12.27 -2.31 -21.48
CA ASP A 257 -12.86 -3.24 -20.53
C ASP A 257 -14.36 -3.02 -20.30
N GLY A 258 -14.90 -1.87 -20.72
CA GLY A 258 -16.30 -1.50 -20.55
C GLY A 258 -16.65 -0.96 -19.15
N TYR A 259 -15.66 -0.76 -18.27
CA TYR A 259 -15.81 -0.15 -16.96
C TYR A 259 -14.57 0.71 -16.61
N GLY A 260 -14.74 1.69 -15.73
CA GLY A 260 -13.64 2.52 -15.26
C GLY A 260 -12.85 1.85 -14.13
N ILE A 261 -11.56 2.20 -14.02
CA ILE A 261 -10.69 1.67 -12.97
C ILE A 261 -10.82 2.45 -11.66
N PHE A 262 -11.20 3.74 -11.73
CA PHE A 262 -11.30 4.62 -10.58
C PHE A 262 -12.71 4.69 -10.01
N PHE A 263 -12.82 5.12 -8.76
CA PHE A 263 -14.10 5.43 -8.12
C PHE A 263 -14.85 6.57 -8.86
N GLU A 264 -16.17 6.66 -8.66
CA GLU A 264 -17.00 7.66 -9.34
C GLU A 264 -16.55 9.13 -9.05
N GLU A 265 -16.05 9.38 -7.84
CA GLU A 265 -15.64 10.72 -7.39
C GLU A 265 -14.11 10.89 -7.31
N TYR A 266 -13.31 10.07 -8.01
CA TYR A 266 -11.86 10.08 -7.92
C TYR A 266 -11.22 11.44 -8.16
N GLU A 267 -11.81 12.27 -9.01
CA GLU A 267 -11.31 13.62 -9.34
C GLU A 267 -11.21 14.52 -8.09
N THR A 268 -12.08 14.31 -7.09
CA THR A 268 -12.06 15.08 -5.84
C THR A 268 -10.90 14.74 -4.93
N TYR A 269 -10.30 13.54 -5.12
CA TYR A 269 -9.18 13.04 -4.32
C TYR A 269 -7.81 13.23 -5.00
N ILE A 270 -7.75 13.79 -6.21
CA ILE A 270 -6.48 14.10 -6.89
C ILE A 270 -5.55 14.95 -6.03
N PRO A 271 -6.00 16.02 -5.33
CA PRO A 271 -5.12 16.82 -4.48
C PRO A 271 -4.54 16.08 -3.26
N ASP A 272 -5.08 14.92 -2.91
CA ASP A 272 -4.60 14.10 -1.80
C ASP A 272 -3.54 13.07 -2.25
N VAL A 273 -3.27 12.95 -3.57
CA VAL A 273 -2.31 11.97 -4.10
C VAL A 273 -0.88 12.37 -3.80
N LEU A 274 -0.51 13.65 -4.04
CA LEU A 274 0.86 14.12 -3.82
C LEU A 274 1.11 14.45 -2.35
N THR A 275 1.83 13.57 -1.69
CA THR A 275 2.31 13.71 -0.30
C THR A 275 3.84 13.63 -0.24
N GLU A 276 4.45 13.80 0.92
CA GLU A 276 5.91 13.67 1.10
C GLU A 276 6.44 12.25 0.83
N ASP A 277 5.57 11.23 0.90
CA ASP A 277 5.94 9.82 0.76
C ASP A 277 5.41 9.18 -0.52
N SER A 278 4.60 9.89 -1.33
CA SER A 278 3.96 9.30 -2.50
C SER A 278 4.73 9.45 -3.81
N TRP A 279 5.99 9.87 -3.76
CA TRP A 279 6.76 10.13 -4.97
C TRP A 279 8.23 9.69 -4.85
N TYR A 280 8.81 9.42 -6.00
CA TYR A 280 10.25 9.17 -6.15
C TYR A 280 10.74 9.65 -7.52
N LEU A 281 12.04 9.93 -7.61
CA LEU A 281 12.67 10.27 -8.88
C LEU A 281 13.18 9.01 -9.58
N THR A 282 13.03 8.98 -10.90
CA THR A 282 13.57 7.96 -11.80
C THR A 282 14.64 8.54 -12.71
N GLU A 283 15.26 7.72 -13.55
CA GLU A 283 16.20 8.20 -14.57
C GLU A 283 15.53 9.17 -15.56
N ASP A 284 14.23 8.98 -15.84
CA ASP A 284 13.49 9.66 -16.89
C ASP A 284 12.53 10.74 -16.37
N GLY A 285 12.28 10.80 -15.06
CA GLY A 285 11.27 11.72 -14.51
C GLY A 285 10.99 11.53 -13.04
N MET A 286 9.76 11.88 -12.66
CA MET A 286 9.17 11.69 -11.33
C MET A 286 7.99 10.73 -11.47
N THR A 287 7.95 9.72 -10.62
CA THR A 287 6.75 8.89 -10.46
C THR A 287 6.02 9.29 -9.19
N ILE A 288 4.71 9.47 -9.29
CA ILE A 288 3.80 9.73 -8.16
C ILE A 288 2.86 8.53 -8.05
N VAL A 289 2.63 8.07 -6.82
CA VAL A 289 1.85 6.86 -6.54
C VAL A 289 0.59 7.20 -5.78
N SER A 290 -0.56 6.75 -6.29
CA SER A 290 -1.81 6.67 -5.54
C SER A 290 -2.00 5.27 -5.04
N ASN A 291 -1.91 5.07 -3.73
CA ASN A 291 -2.12 3.77 -3.12
C ASN A 291 -3.59 3.32 -3.19
N GLU A 292 -3.80 2.04 -2.90
CA GLU A 292 -5.12 1.41 -2.88
C GLU A 292 -6.14 2.24 -2.08
N TYR A 293 -7.40 2.24 -2.51
CA TYR A 293 -8.52 2.95 -1.89
C TYR A 293 -8.50 4.49 -1.94
N LEU A 294 -7.46 5.14 -2.46
CA LEU A 294 -7.51 6.59 -2.64
C LEU A 294 -8.29 6.95 -3.93
N LEU A 295 -7.81 6.52 -5.08
CA LEU A 295 -8.48 6.77 -6.37
C LEU A 295 -9.24 5.55 -6.89
N ALA A 296 -8.80 4.33 -6.53
CA ALA A 296 -9.26 3.07 -7.09
C ALA A 296 -9.48 2.00 -6.00
N PRO A 297 -10.32 0.98 -6.25
CA PRO A 297 -10.52 -0.12 -5.31
C PRO A 297 -9.26 -0.99 -5.20
N TYR A 298 -9.16 -1.76 -4.11
CA TYR A 298 -8.07 -2.70 -3.83
C TYR A 298 -7.65 -3.55 -5.04
N ALA A 299 -8.64 -4.07 -5.78
CA ALA A 299 -8.38 -4.94 -6.94
C ALA A 299 -7.62 -4.27 -8.09
N ALA A 300 -7.60 -2.94 -8.13
CA ALA A 300 -6.82 -2.19 -9.12
C ALA A 300 -5.34 -2.03 -8.70
N GLY A 301 -5.04 -2.26 -7.42
CA GLY A 301 -3.72 -2.01 -6.86
C GLY A 301 -3.35 -0.53 -6.79
N ALA A 302 -2.06 -0.25 -6.57
CA ALA A 302 -1.54 1.10 -6.62
C ALA A 302 -1.50 1.64 -8.06
N THR A 303 -1.86 2.90 -8.23
CA THR A 303 -1.80 3.61 -9.53
C THR A 303 -0.52 4.44 -9.60
N TYR A 304 0.21 4.30 -10.69
CA TYR A 304 1.47 5.01 -10.93
C TYR A 304 1.29 6.08 -12.01
N PHE A 305 1.72 7.29 -11.69
CA PHE A 305 1.72 8.41 -12.61
C PHE A 305 3.16 8.80 -12.93
N ASP A 306 3.62 8.39 -14.10
CA ASP A 306 4.96 8.73 -14.57
C ASP A 306 4.93 10.10 -15.26
N LEU A 307 5.74 11.03 -14.75
CA LEU A 307 5.87 12.39 -15.22
C LEU A 307 7.31 12.57 -15.79
N PRO A 308 7.48 12.57 -17.12
CA PRO A 308 8.78 12.82 -17.72
C PRO A 308 9.33 14.21 -17.34
N TYR A 309 10.66 14.35 -17.21
CA TYR A 309 11.28 15.63 -16.80
C TYR A 309 10.92 16.80 -17.71
N GLU A 310 10.61 16.55 -18.99
CA GLU A 310 10.15 17.58 -19.94
C GLU A 310 8.80 18.21 -19.55
N THR A 311 8.03 17.52 -18.72
CA THR A 311 6.71 17.98 -18.22
C THR A 311 6.78 18.44 -16.77
N CYS A 312 7.96 18.46 -16.14
CA CYS A 312 8.13 18.75 -14.72
C CYS A 312 8.86 20.09 -14.51
N ASP A 313 8.38 21.18 -15.14
CA ASP A 313 9.01 22.51 -14.96
C ASP A 313 8.93 23.03 -13.51
N PHE A 314 8.03 22.48 -12.70
CA PHE A 314 7.93 22.73 -11.26
C PHE A 314 9.10 22.17 -10.46
N ILE A 315 9.84 21.15 -10.97
CA ILE A 315 11.04 20.59 -10.32
C ILE A 315 12.25 21.47 -10.59
N LYS A 316 13.05 21.80 -9.56
CA LYS A 316 14.31 22.53 -9.71
C LYS A 316 15.23 21.85 -10.72
N GLU A 317 15.86 22.65 -11.57
CA GLU A 317 16.72 22.16 -12.66
C GLU A 317 17.82 21.23 -12.17
N VAL A 318 18.33 21.43 -10.96
CA VAL A 318 19.40 20.58 -10.38
C VAL A 318 18.96 19.12 -10.20
N TYR A 319 17.68 18.85 -10.07
CA TYR A 319 17.12 17.50 -9.91
C TYR A 319 16.60 16.89 -11.20
N ARG A 320 16.47 17.70 -12.26
CA ARG A 320 16.09 17.22 -13.60
C ARG A 320 17.37 16.76 -14.33
N LYS A 321 17.28 15.65 -15.03
CA LYS A 321 18.38 15.11 -15.85
C LYS A 321 18.34 15.66 -17.28
#